data_ed13c70ebfe8c520a3abc069cc144378
#
_entry.id   ed13c70ebfe8c520a3abc069cc144378
#
_cell.length_a   1.000
_cell.length_b   1.000
_cell.length_c   1.000
_cell.angle_alpha   90.00
_cell.angle_beta   90.00
_cell.angle_gamma   90.00
#
_symmetry.space_group_name_H-M   'P 1'
#
loop_
_entity.id
_entity.type
_entity.pdbx_description
1 polymer ?
#
loop_
_entity_poly.entity_id
_entity_poly.type
_entity_poly.pdbx_seq_one_letter_code
_entity_poly.pdbx_strand_id
1 'polypeptide(L)'
;MKQFKKITLTLAVATLALTGCMGTKHLSHNISDEGRTQNSDDIVFPELDKAWQKDGQFPNSENLSKIRAGVGKDELYQLLGRPHFSEAHRAREWDYILKFYQPDESVKICQYKVIFDKNYKAQEFHWLPADCADYATIQPKET
;
A
#
# COMPACT_ATOMS: atom_id res chain seq x y z
N MET A 1 50.88 50.21 -26.39
CA MET A 1 50.10 49.73 -25.23
C MET A 1 49.14 48.64 -25.70
N LYS A 2 49.38 47.42 -25.33
CA LYS A 2 48.47 46.31 -25.65
C LYS A 2 47.47 46.14 -24.51
N GLN A 3 46.19 46.36 -24.78
CA GLN A 3 45.09 46.12 -23.88
C GLN A 3 44.84 44.61 -23.77
N PHE A 4 45.16 44.00 -22.66
CA PHE A 4 44.75 42.64 -22.37
C PHE A 4 43.31 42.66 -21.90
N LYS A 5 42.39 42.22 -22.77
CA LYS A 5 41.00 41.94 -22.38
C LYS A 5 41.00 40.70 -21.49
N LYS A 6 40.69 40.88 -20.24
CA LYS A 6 40.39 39.78 -19.32
C LYS A 6 39.09 39.16 -19.71
N ILE A 7 39.15 37.96 -20.28
CA ILE A 7 37.98 37.13 -20.52
C ILE A 7 37.65 36.44 -19.21
N THR A 8 36.63 36.91 -18.55
CA THR A 8 36.08 36.25 -17.37
C THR A 8 35.26 35.07 -17.86
N LEU A 9 35.80 33.88 -17.72
CA LEU A 9 35.10 32.65 -18.01
C LEU A 9 34.16 32.36 -16.83
N THR A 10 32.88 32.68 -17.00
CA THR A 10 31.84 32.34 -16.03
C THR A 10 31.54 30.88 -16.17
N LEU A 11 32.03 30.08 -15.22
CA LEU A 11 31.72 28.65 -15.13
C LEU A 11 30.30 28.51 -14.60
N ALA A 12 29.35 28.30 -15.49
CA ALA A 12 27.98 27.94 -15.10
C ALA A 12 27.98 26.50 -14.56
N VAL A 13 27.96 26.37 -13.24
CA VAL A 13 27.73 25.10 -12.60
C VAL A 13 26.26 24.73 -12.77
N ALA A 14 25.98 23.89 -13.75
CA ALA A 14 24.67 23.26 -13.89
C ALA A 14 24.53 22.22 -12.78
N THR A 15 23.86 22.60 -11.71
CA THR A 15 23.40 21.65 -10.69
C THR A 15 22.33 20.78 -11.32
N LEU A 16 22.73 19.59 -11.76
CA LEU A 16 21.76 18.52 -12.07
C LEU A 16 21.08 18.15 -10.74
N ALA A 17 19.88 18.64 -10.56
CA ALA A 17 18.99 18.12 -9.54
C ALA A 17 18.67 16.66 -9.94
N LEU A 18 19.37 15.72 -9.34
CA LEU A 18 18.99 14.32 -9.37
C LEU A 18 17.67 14.21 -8.61
N THR A 19 16.57 14.37 -9.34
CA THR A 19 15.27 13.92 -8.85
C THR A 19 15.35 12.40 -8.81
N GLY A 20 15.88 11.87 -7.71
CA GLY A 20 15.83 10.44 -7.45
C GLY A 20 14.37 10.01 -7.50
N CYS A 21 14.07 8.97 -8.29
CA CYS A 21 12.81 8.26 -8.18
C CYS A 21 12.72 7.72 -6.75
N MET A 22 12.17 8.51 -5.86
CA MET A 22 11.70 8.04 -4.57
C MET A 22 10.60 7.05 -4.86
N GLY A 23 10.80 5.76 -4.51
CA GLY A 23 9.76 4.73 -4.60
C GLY A 23 8.46 5.25 -4.00
N THR A 24 7.34 4.70 -4.47
CA THR A 24 6.00 5.12 -4.10
C THR A 24 5.89 5.30 -2.58
N LYS A 25 5.72 6.53 -2.16
CA LYS A 25 5.43 6.83 -0.76
C LYS A 25 4.07 6.23 -0.43
N HIS A 26 3.93 5.69 0.78
CA HIS A 26 2.61 5.30 1.26
C HIS A 26 1.66 6.51 1.22
N LEU A 27 0.38 6.25 0.93
CA LEU A 27 -0.63 7.29 0.76
C LEU A 27 -1.18 7.79 2.09
N SER A 28 -1.33 6.88 3.06
CA SER A 28 -1.89 7.21 4.37
C SER A 28 -0.95 8.11 5.17
N HIS A 29 -1.55 8.92 6.05
CA HIS A 29 -0.85 9.93 6.83
C HIS A 29 -0.75 9.54 8.31
N ASN A 30 0.18 10.17 9.03
CA ASN A 30 0.29 10.08 10.48
C ASN A 30 0.34 8.65 11.03
N ILE A 31 1.03 7.75 10.33
CA ILE A 31 1.28 6.39 10.82
C ILE A 31 2.35 6.48 11.90
N SER A 32 2.00 6.13 13.13
CA SER A 32 2.94 6.11 14.25
C SER A 32 3.97 4.97 14.13
N ASP A 33 5.00 5.01 14.95
CA ASP A 33 6.00 3.93 15.02
C ASP A 33 5.36 2.57 15.38
N GLU A 34 4.25 2.60 16.13
CA GLU A 34 3.48 1.42 16.52
C GLU A 34 2.49 0.95 15.44
N GLY A 35 2.47 1.61 14.27
CA GLY A 35 1.57 1.24 13.17
C GLY A 35 0.12 1.65 13.40
N ARG A 36 -0.10 2.79 14.04
CA ARG A 36 -1.42 3.34 14.32
C ARG A 36 -1.62 4.66 13.60
N THR A 37 -2.82 4.87 13.10
CA THR A 37 -3.29 6.16 12.62
C THR A 37 -4.13 6.85 13.69
N GLN A 38 -4.20 8.18 13.65
CA GLN A 38 -4.95 8.94 14.68
C GLN A 38 -6.41 9.15 14.28
N ASN A 39 -6.65 9.36 13.00
CA ASN A 39 -7.97 9.67 12.46
C ASN A 39 -8.29 8.78 11.26
N SER A 40 -9.57 8.55 11.00
CA SER A 40 -10.03 7.84 9.82
C SER A 40 -9.58 8.51 8.51
N ASP A 41 -9.47 9.83 8.51
CA ASP A 41 -9.03 10.62 7.35
C ASP A 41 -7.54 10.43 7.02
N ASP A 42 -6.77 9.88 7.95
CA ASP A 42 -5.37 9.52 7.71
C ASP A 42 -5.24 8.30 6.78
N ILE A 43 -6.29 7.49 6.67
CA ILE A 43 -6.32 6.31 5.82
C ILE A 43 -6.72 6.72 4.40
N VAL A 44 -5.81 6.53 3.47
CA VAL A 44 -6.02 6.86 2.06
C VAL A 44 -5.83 5.59 1.23
N PHE A 45 -6.88 5.21 0.50
CA PHE A 45 -6.82 4.10 -0.45
C PHE A 45 -6.35 4.58 -1.81
N PRO A 46 -5.52 3.79 -2.52
CA PRO A 46 -5.15 4.11 -3.89
C PRO A 46 -6.35 3.97 -4.83
N GLU A 47 -6.31 4.72 -5.93
CA GLU A 47 -7.28 4.56 -7.00
C GLU A 47 -7.10 3.20 -7.68
N LEU A 48 -8.18 2.50 -7.97
CA LEU A 48 -8.14 1.14 -8.53
C LEU A 48 -7.38 1.05 -9.85
N ASP A 49 -7.42 2.09 -10.67
CA ASP A 49 -6.72 2.14 -11.96
C ASP A 49 -5.20 2.19 -11.82
N LYS A 50 -4.67 2.48 -10.63
CA LYS A 50 -3.25 2.49 -10.32
C LYS A 50 -2.69 1.10 -9.95
N ALA A 51 -3.56 0.12 -9.80
CA ALA A 51 -3.12 -1.24 -9.53
C ALA A 51 -2.34 -1.82 -10.72
N TRP A 52 -1.23 -2.50 -10.43
CA TRP A 52 -0.51 -3.27 -11.45
C TRP A 52 -1.26 -4.56 -11.81
N GLN A 53 -2.06 -5.07 -10.89
CA GLN A 53 -2.98 -6.22 -11.09
C GLN A 53 -4.41 -5.78 -10.79
N LYS A 54 -5.08 -5.26 -11.78
CA LYS A 54 -6.41 -4.64 -11.65
C LYS A 54 -7.51 -5.64 -11.35
N ASP A 55 -7.34 -6.90 -11.74
CA ASP A 55 -8.34 -7.94 -11.51
C ASP A 55 -8.43 -8.38 -10.03
N GLY A 56 -7.40 -8.08 -9.23
CA GLY A 56 -7.37 -8.47 -7.84
C GLY A 56 -7.36 -10.00 -7.67
N GLN A 57 -7.91 -10.47 -6.56
CA GLN A 57 -8.00 -11.90 -6.27
C GLN A 57 -9.22 -12.23 -5.41
N PHE A 58 -9.68 -13.48 -5.52
CA PHE A 58 -10.57 -14.08 -4.54
C PHE A 58 -9.69 -14.70 -3.44
N PRO A 59 -9.67 -14.14 -2.22
CA PRO A 59 -8.82 -14.65 -1.17
C PRO A 59 -9.29 -16.02 -0.68
N ASN A 60 -8.34 -16.85 -0.23
CA ASN A 60 -8.67 -18.02 0.55
C ASN A 60 -9.16 -17.57 1.93
N SER A 61 -10.36 -17.97 2.31
CA SER A 61 -10.99 -17.53 3.56
C SER A 61 -10.24 -17.98 4.80
N GLU A 62 -9.67 -19.18 4.80
CA GLU A 62 -8.85 -19.67 5.90
C GLU A 62 -7.58 -18.83 6.05
N ASN A 63 -6.89 -18.52 4.94
CA ASN A 63 -5.71 -17.67 4.97
C ASN A 63 -6.04 -16.26 5.46
N LEU A 64 -7.14 -15.70 4.97
CA LEU A 64 -7.60 -14.36 5.38
C LEU A 64 -7.89 -14.31 6.90
N SER A 65 -8.46 -15.37 7.46
CA SER A 65 -8.77 -15.47 8.89
C SER A 65 -7.53 -15.50 9.80
N LYS A 66 -6.37 -15.83 9.25
CA LYS A 66 -5.09 -15.86 9.99
C LYS A 66 -4.41 -14.49 10.07
N ILE A 67 -4.91 -13.51 9.34
CA ILE A 67 -4.35 -12.16 9.36
C ILE A 67 -4.80 -11.44 10.61
N ARG A 68 -3.84 -11.03 11.42
CA ARG A 68 -4.05 -10.37 12.69
C ARG A 68 -2.90 -9.44 13.01
N ALA A 69 -3.07 -8.60 14.03
CA ALA A 69 -2.00 -7.76 14.53
C ALA A 69 -0.76 -8.60 14.90
N GLY A 70 0.40 -8.12 14.48
CA GLY A 70 1.68 -8.80 14.69
C GLY A 70 2.16 -9.64 13.52
N VAL A 71 1.31 -9.93 12.53
CA VAL A 71 1.72 -10.63 11.29
C VAL A 71 2.77 -9.80 10.55
N GLY A 72 3.89 -10.41 10.19
CA GLY A 72 4.93 -9.76 9.41
C GLY A 72 4.62 -9.76 7.91
N LYS A 73 5.39 -8.96 7.17
CA LYS A 73 5.23 -8.88 5.70
C LYS A 73 5.42 -10.23 5.00
N ASP A 74 6.38 -11.05 5.43
CA ASP A 74 6.63 -12.36 4.84
C ASP A 74 5.44 -13.31 5.06
N GLU A 75 4.88 -13.32 6.26
CA GLU A 75 3.69 -14.12 6.55
C GLU A 75 2.47 -13.62 5.77
N LEU A 76 2.26 -12.31 5.71
CA LEU A 76 1.19 -11.71 4.91
C LEU A 76 1.32 -12.06 3.43
N TYR A 77 2.53 -12.06 2.90
CA TYR A 77 2.81 -12.48 1.53
C TYR A 77 2.43 -13.96 1.29
N GLN A 78 2.69 -14.83 2.24
CA GLN A 78 2.29 -16.23 2.15
C GLN A 78 0.77 -16.42 2.21
N LEU A 79 0.08 -15.56 2.98
CA LEU A 79 -1.38 -15.66 3.16
C LEU A 79 -2.18 -15.05 2.00
N LEU A 80 -1.75 -13.90 1.48
CA LEU A 80 -2.45 -13.14 0.45
C LEU A 80 -1.67 -12.94 -0.85
N GLY A 81 -0.38 -13.25 -0.86
CA GLY A 81 0.47 -12.96 -2.00
C GLY A 81 0.94 -11.52 -2.05
N ARG A 82 1.43 -11.13 -3.22
CA ARG A 82 1.92 -9.78 -3.48
C ARG A 82 0.78 -8.76 -3.44
N PRO A 83 0.97 -7.59 -2.83
CA PRO A 83 0.01 -6.50 -2.93
C PRO A 83 -0.29 -6.13 -4.39
N HIS A 84 -1.49 -5.68 -4.67
CA HIS A 84 -1.93 -5.36 -6.04
C HIS A 84 -1.52 -3.97 -6.51
N PHE A 85 -0.92 -3.18 -5.63
CA PHE A 85 -0.38 -1.86 -5.94
C PHE A 85 1.13 -1.85 -5.77
N SER A 86 1.80 -1.01 -6.57
CA SER A 86 3.25 -0.83 -6.45
C SER A 86 3.56 0.01 -5.21
N GLU A 87 4.08 -0.65 -4.19
CA GLU A 87 4.45 -0.01 -2.94
C GLU A 87 5.94 -0.21 -2.69
N ALA A 88 6.59 0.84 -2.16
CA ALA A 88 8.01 0.80 -1.86
C ALA A 88 8.32 -0.32 -0.85
N HIS A 89 9.51 -0.92 -0.97
CA HIS A 89 9.96 -2.00 -0.07
C HIS A 89 9.81 -1.63 1.41
N ARG A 90 10.03 -0.35 1.74
CA ARG A 90 9.89 0.18 3.11
C ARG A 90 8.54 0.85 3.37
N ALA A 91 7.55 0.63 2.49
CA ALA A 91 6.23 1.17 2.72
C ALA A 91 5.62 0.63 4.01
N ARG A 92 4.96 1.51 4.73
CA ARG A 92 4.29 1.20 5.99
C ARG A 92 2.83 0.80 5.78
N GLU A 93 2.44 0.57 4.54
CA GLU A 93 1.13 0.05 4.15
C GLU A 93 1.24 -0.84 2.91
N TRP A 94 0.36 -1.84 2.84
CA TRP A 94 0.12 -2.65 1.65
C TRP A 94 -1.36 -2.65 1.29
N ASP A 95 -1.64 -2.58 -0.01
CA ASP A 95 -3.00 -2.51 -0.55
C ASP A 95 -3.30 -3.68 -1.46
N TYR A 96 -4.48 -4.26 -1.25
CA TYR A 96 -5.02 -5.39 -2.00
C TYR A 96 -6.37 -5.06 -2.62
N ILE A 97 -6.68 -5.70 -3.73
CA ILE A 97 -8.03 -5.77 -4.29
C ILE A 97 -8.53 -7.20 -4.04
N LEU A 98 -9.48 -7.34 -3.13
CA LEU A 98 -10.06 -8.63 -2.76
C LEU A 98 -11.51 -8.71 -3.24
N LYS A 99 -11.87 -9.84 -3.82
CA LYS A 99 -13.20 -10.08 -4.38
C LYS A 99 -13.91 -11.17 -3.60
N PHE A 100 -15.21 -11.01 -3.43
CA PHE A 100 -16.05 -11.96 -2.72
C PHE A 100 -17.34 -12.22 -3.50
N TYR A 101 -17.78 -13.47 -3.53
CA TYR A 101 -19.10 -13.80 -4.05
C TYR A 101 -20.18 -13.39 -3.07
N GLN A 102 -21.22 -12.74 -3.60
CA GLN A 102 -22.42 -12.41 -2.84
C GLN A 102 -23.49 -13.52 -3.00
N PRO A 103 -24.54 -13.56 -2.15
CA PRO A 103 -25.58 -14.59 -2.24
C PRO A 103 -26.30 -14.63 -3.58
N ASP A 104 -26.37 -13.52 -4.32
CA ASP A 104 -26.95 -13.42 -5.67
C ASP A 104 -25.97 -13.80 -6.80
N GLU A 105 -24.81 -14.38 -6.45
CA GLU A 105 -23.72 -14.76 -7.36
C GLU A 105 -22.97 -13.57 -7.99
N SER A 106 -23.33 -12.33 -7.64
CA SER A 106 -22.54 -11.17 -8.03
C SER A 106 -21.22 -11.10 -7.26
N VAL A 107 -20.27 -10.31 -7.74
CA VAL A 107 -18.96 -10.14 -7.12
C VAL A 107 -18.87 -8.79 -6.42
N LYS A 108 -18.56 -8.82 -5.13
CA LYS A 108 -18.20 -7.62 -4.36
C LYS A 108 -16.70 -7.38 -4.51
N ILE A 109 -16.34 -6.18 -4.95
CA ILE A 109 -14.95 -5.74 -5.06
C ILE A 109 -14.63 -4.89 -3.84
N CYS A 110 -13.58 -5.28 -3.13
CA CYS A 110 -13.14 -4.65 -1.89
C CYS A 110 -11.69 -4.23 -2.01
N GLN A 111 -11.38 -3.06 -1.46
CA GLN A 111 -9.98 -2.70 -1.19
C GLN A 111 -9.65 -3.03 0.26
N TYR A 112 -8.49 -3.61 0.47
CA TYR A 112 -8.00 -4.02 1.77
C TYR A 112 -6.62 -3.44 2.01
N LYS A 113 -6.49 -2.65 3.07
CA LYS A 113 -5.25 -2.00 3.46
C LYS A 113 -4.74 -2.57 4.77
N VAL A 114 -3.46 -2.92 4.79
CA VAL A 114 -2.73 -3.31 5.99
C VAL A 114 -1.71 -2.23 6.32
N ILE A 115 -1.76 -1.72 7.54
CA ILE A 115 -0.80 -0.74 8.08
C ILE A 115 0.19 -1.45 8.98
N PHE A 116 1.47 -1.17 8.79
CA PHE A 116 2.58 -1.79 9.52
C PHE A 116 3.21 -0.82 10.51
N ASP A 117 3.70 -1.37 11.62
CA ASP A 117 4.58 -0.66 12.53
C ASP A 117 5.98 -0.47 11.94
N LYS A 118 6.87 0.20 12.69
CA LYS A 118 8.25 0.47 12.26
C LYS A 118 9.09 -0.79 12.01
N ASN A 119 8.67 -1.94 12.54
CA ASN A 119 9.30 -3.25 12.35
C ASN A 119 8.60 -4.08 11.26
N TYR A 120 7.70 -3.46 10.49
CA TYR A 120 6.93 -4.10 9.42
C TYR A 120 6.04 -5.25 9.90
N LYS A 121 5.49 -5.13 11.12
CA LYS A 121 4.44 -5.98 11.64
C LYS A 121 3.09 -5.30 11.45
N ALA A 122 2.11 -6.03 10.95
CA ALA A 122 0.77 -5.53 10.71
C ALA A 122 0.10 -5.10 12.02
N GLN A 123 -0.54 -3.95 12.05
CA GLN A 123 -1.19 -3.41 13.25
C GLN A 123 -2.61 -2.91 13.00
N GLU A 124 -2.92 -2.38 11.81
CA GLU A 124 -4.25 -1.94 11.46
C GLU A 124 -4.69 -2.54 10.13
N PHE A 125 -5.99 -2.76 10.00
CA PHE A 125 -6.62 -3.37 8.84
C PHE A 125 -7.84 -2.56 8.47
N HIS A 126 -7.90 -2.09 7.23
CA HIS A 126 -8.95 -1.20 6.75
C HIS A 126 -9.57 -1.73 5.47
N TRP A 127 -10.87 -1.58 5.35
CA TRP A 127 -11.65 -2.00 4.20
C TRP A 127 -12.34 -0.81 3.53
N LEU A 128 -12.41 -0.84 2.21
CA LEU A 128 -13.20 0.08 1.40
C LEU A 128 -14.01 -0.70 0.36
N PRO A 129 -15.34 -0.63 0.34
CA PRO A 129 -16.19 -0.04 1.40
C PRO A 129 -16.05 -0.77 2.74
N ALA A 130 -16.40 -0.08 3.83
CA ALA A 130 -16.20 -0.60 5.18
C ALA A 130 -16.98 -1.91 5.47
N ASP A 131 -18.13 -2.12 4.83
CA ASP A 131 -18.94 -3.33 4.95
C ASP A 131 -18.25 -4.58 4.39
N CYS A 132 -17.18 -4.41 3.62
CA CYS A 132 -16.33 -5.52 3.17
C CYS A 132 -15.73 -6.32 4.32
N ALA A 133 -15.57 -5.74 5.50
CA ALA A 133 -15.12 -6.45 6.69
C ALA A 133 -15.99 -7.67 7.04
N ASP A 134 -17.28 -7.60 6.73
CA ASP A 134 -18.23 -8.68 7.01
C ASP A 134 -17.92 -9.94 6.18
N TYR A 135 -17.42 -9.77 4.95
CA TYR A 135 -17.05 -10.88 4.09
C TYR A 135 -15.81 -11.64 4.58
N ALA A 136 -14.92 -10.96 5.29
CA ALA A 136 -13.72 -11.57 5.84
C ALA A 136 -14.03 -12.54 7.00
N THR A 137 -15.17 -12.38 7.64
CA THR A 137 -15.61 -13.18 8.79
C THR A 137 -16.57 -14.31 8.42
N ILE A 138 -17.11 -14.32 7.20
CA ILE A 138 -17.99 -15.37 6.74
C ILE A 138 -17.15 -16.62 6.42
N GLN A 139 -17.09 -17.53 7.38
CA GLN A 139 -16.60 -18.89 7.13
C GLN A 139 -17.56 -19.58 6.16
N PRO A 140 -17.08 -20.28 5.11
CA PRO A 140 -17.93 -21.17 4.36
C PRO A 140 -18.54 -22.17 5.34
N LYS A 141 -19.86 -22.29 5.37
CA LYS A 141 -20.47 -23.41 6.05
C LYS A 141 -19.93 -24.68 5.40
N GLU A 142 -19.18 -25.46 6.15
CA GLU A 142 -18.86 -26.81 5.74
C GLU A 142 -20.19 -27.53 5.51
N THR A 143 -20.41 -27.91 4.26
CA THR A 143 -21.54 -28.78 3.88
C THR A 143 -21.13 -30.24 4.05
#